data_ced3f55a34b0d46aa868649fda591564
#
_entry.id   ced3f55a34b0d46aa868649fda591564
#
_cell.length_a   1.000
_cell.length_b   1.000
_cell.length_c   1.000
_cell.angle_alpha   90.00
_cell.angle_beta   90.00
_cell.angle_gamma   90.00
#
_symmetry.space_group_name_H-M   'P 1'
#
loop_
_entity.id
_entity.type
_entity.pdbx_description
1 polymer ?
#
loop_
_entity_poly.entity_id
_entity_poly.type
_entity_poly.pdbx_seq_one_letter_code
_entity_poly.pdbx_strand_id
1 'polypeptide(L)'
;MPKSQYIDPTQMRKPGEITFTPIPVNQYNKTVKDELKAKHFTKDDLKRIYRDMVVIREFETMLQLVKTTGGYNGVEYNNPGPAHLSAGQEAAAVGMAYMLDINDFIFGSHRSHGEILAKGLRAIELLDDKSLEKIMNEFWDGATVNVAKKAFKGGTTKELGIRFLLYGALAEVFARTTGFNKGLGGSMHTFFTPFGIYPNNAIVGGSGRAQPSIRK
;
A
#
# COMPACT_ATOMS: atom_id res chain seq x y z
N MET A 1 21.21 -15.18 -0.21
CA MET A 1 19.81 -15.51 -0.52
C MET A 1 19.47 -16.85 0.09
N PRO A 2 18.34 -17.03 0.77
CA PRO A 2 17.92 -18.33 1.22
C PRO A 2 17.73 -19.23 -0.01
N LYS A 3 18.35 -20.41 0.01
CA LYS A 3 18.15 -21.38 -1.04
C LYS A 3 16.81 -22.06 -0.80
N SER A 4 15.98 -22.19 -1.84
CA SER A 4 14.79 -23.02 -1.77
C SER A 4 15.21 -24.48 -1.56
N GLN A 5 14.57 -25.14 -0.60
CA GLN A 5 14.78 -26.55 -0.35
C GLN A 5 13.75 -27.34 -1.16
N TYR A 6 14.22 -28.22 -2.02
CA TYR A 6 13.33 -29.16 -2.70
C TYR A 6 12.98 -30.32 -1.73
N ILE A 7 11.70 -30.54 -1.55
CA ILE A 7 11.17 -31.65 -0.75
C ILE A 7 10.51 -32.64 -1.71
N ASP A 8 11.07 -33.83 -1.83
CA ASP A 8 10.45 -34.90 -2.62
C ASP A 8 9.27 -35.48 -1.83
N PRO A 9 8.03 -35.35 -2.33
CA PRO A 9 6.85 -35.86 -1.63
C PRO A 9 6.88 -37.37 -1.37
N THR A 10 7.54 -38.13 -2.23
CA THR A 10 7.66 -39.58 -2.08
C THR A 10 8.53 -39.99 -0.89
N GLN A 11 9.58 -39.21 -0.64
CA GLN A 11 10.45 -39.45 0.52
C GLN A 11 9.79 -38.97 1.82
N MET A 12 9.05 -37.86 1.76
CA MET A 12 8.36 -37.27 2.91
C MET A 12 7.17 -38.09 3.42
N ARG A 13 6.65 -39.02 2.62
CA ARG A 13 5.59 -39.96 3.04
C ARG A 13 6.11 -41.14 3.87
N LYS A 14 7.42 -41.31 3.93
CA LYS A 14 8.03 -42.33 4.79
C LYS A 14 8.07 -41.83 6.24
N PRO A 15 7.91 -42.72 7.24
CA PRO A 15 8.16 -42.34 8.62
C PRO A 15 9.59 -41.81 8.80
N GLY A 16 9.73 -40.69 9.44
CA GLY A 16 11.03 -40.04 9.65
C GLY A 16 10.89 -38.63 10.19
N GLU A 17 12.02 -37.91 10.31
CA GLU A 17 12.11 -36.53 10.74
C GLU A 17 12.51 -35.63 9.57
N ILE A 18 11.93 -34.44 9.54
CA ILE A 18 12.34 -33.36 8.61
C ILE A 18 13.23 -32.39 9.37
N THR A 19 14.50 -32.32 8.98
CA THR A 19 15.44 -31.34 9.55
C THR A 19 15.65 -30.21 8.59
N PHE A 20 15.67 -28.97 9.11
CA PHE A 20 15.94 -27.77 8.34
C PHE A 20 17.26 -27.15 8.75
N THR A 21 17.96 -26.56 7.80
CA THR A 21 19.12 -25.70 8.12
C THR A 21 18.64 -24.56 9.02
N PRO A 22 19.33 -24.27 10.13
CA PRO A 22 18.96 -23.17 11.01
C PRO A 22 18.80 -21.87 10.24
N ILE A 23 17.68 -21.19 10.44
CA ILE A 23 17.42 -19.86 9.87
C ILE A 23 17.86 -18.83 10.89
N PRO A 24 18.85 -17.96 10.57
CA PRO A 24 19.28 -16.94 11.51
C PRO A 24 18.14 -15.94 11.75
N VAL A 25 17.86 -15.66 13.01
CA VAL A 25 16.94 -14.59 13.42
C VAL A 25 17.76 -13.34 13.67
N ASN A 26 17.59 -12.36 12.78
CA ASN A 26 18.24 -11.06 12.94
C ASN A 26 17.41 -10.20 13.89
N GLN A 27 18.07 -9.58 14.86
CA GLN A 27 17.46 -8.59 15.75
C GLN A 27 17.92 -7.20 15.37
N TYR A 28 16.98 -6.28 15.31
CA TYR A 28 17.25 -4.88 15.09
C TYR A 28 17.34 -4.17 16.44
N ASN A 29 18.57 -3.79 16.83
CA ASN A 29 18.87 -3.21 18.15
C ASN A 29 19.26 -1.72 18.08
N LYS A 30 19.10 -1.08 16.92
CA LYS A 30 19.44 0.34 16.73
C LYS A 30 18.29 1.24 17.12
N THR A 31 18.64 2.41 17.65
CA THR A 31 17.70 3.48 17.94
C THR A 31 17.59 4.46 16.77
N VAL A 32 16.57 5.32 16.79
CA VAL A 32 16.45 6.44 15.85
C VAL A 32 17.68 7.32 15.84
N LYS A 33 18.32 7.52 17.01
CA LYS A 33 19.56 8.31 17.11
C LYS A 33 20.71 7.64 16.37
N ASP A 34 20.81 6.32 16.45
CA ASP A 34 21.86 5.55 15.76
C ASP A 34 21.69 5.65 14.24
N GLU A 35 20.45 5.54 13.74
CA GLU A 35 20.13 5.65 12.32
C GLU A 35 20.40 7.06 11.77
N LEU A 36 20.06 8.11 12.52
CA LEU A 36 20.38 9.48 12.17
C LEU A 36 21.90 9.73 12.17
N LYS A 37 22.62 9.20 13.15
CA LYS A 37 24.09 9.28 13.23
C LYS A 37 24.76 8.56 12.06
N ALA A 38 24.23 7.40 11.68
CA ALA A 38 24.69 6.62 10.52
C ALA A 38 24.30 7.26 9.18
N LYS A 39 23.49 8.32 9.19
CA LYS A 39 22.97 9.02 7.99
C LYS A 39 22.13 8.11 7.05
N HIS A 40 21.51 7.07 7.59
CA HIS A 40 20.58 6.24 6.84
C HIS A 40 19.27 6.97 6.59
N PHE A 41 18.89 7.88 7.50
CA PHE A 41 17.70 8.73 7.40
C PHE A 41 18.05 10.16 7.79
N THR A 42 17.35 11.11 7.21
CA THR A 42 17.26 12.49 7.67
C THR A 42 16.09 12.65 8.65
N LYS A 43 16.05 13.78 9.38
CA LYS A 43 14.88 14.10 10.21
C LYS A 43 13.60 14.26 9.39
N ASP A 44 13.72 14.77 8.17
CA ASP A 44 12.56 14.98 7.30
C ASP A 44 12.06 13.66 6.70
N ASP A 45 12.96 12.71 6.42
CA ASP A 45 12.55 11.33 6.09
C ASP A 45 11.73 10.71 7.21
N LEU A 46 12.17 10.82 8.45
CA LEU A 46 11.46 10.26 9.60
C LEU A 46 10.09 10.91 9.82
N LYS A 47 9.99 12.24 9.64
CA LYS A 47 8.70 12.95 9.70
C LYS A 47 7.75 12.49 8.61
N ARG A 48 8.26 12.31 7.40
CA ARG A 48 7.48 11.81 6.27
C ARG A 48 7.00 10.38 6.50
N ILE A 49 7.90 9.49 6.92
CA ILE A 49 7.56 8.10 7.28
C ILE A 49 6.45 8.09 8.35
N TYR A 50 6.58 8.90 9.39
CA TYR A 50 5.54 9.00 10.43
C TYR A 50 4.23 9.54 9.89
N ARG A 51 4.26 10.60 9.07
CA ARG A 51 3.08 11.15 8.39
C ARG A 51 2.36 10.07 7.57
N ASP A 52 3.12 9.31 6.78
CA ASP A 52 2.56 8.30 5.90
C ASP A 52 1.90 7.16 6.70
N MET A 53 2.51 6.76 7.81
CA MET A 53 1.90 5.81 8.75
C MET A 53 0.59 6.34 9.36
N VAL A 54 0.55 7.62 9.74
CA VAL A 54 -0.67 8.26 10.28
C VAL A 54 -1.76 8.34 9.22
N VAL A 55 -1.42 8.69 7.99
CA VAL A 55 -2.39 8.73 6.87
C VAL A 55 -3.03 7.35 6.65
N ILE A 56 -2.22 6.29 6.64
CA ILE A 56 -2.72 4.93 6.47
C ILE A 56 -3.60 4.53 7.67
N ARG A 57 -3.16 4.79 8.90
CA ARG A 57 -3.94 4.50 10.11
C ARG A 57 -5.29 5.19 10.08
N GLU A 58 -5.34 6.46 9.70
CA GLU A 58 -6.58 7.23 9.66
C GLU A 58 -7.52 6.71 8.57
N PHE A 59 -6.99 6.34 7.40
CA PHE A 59 -7.76 5.71 6.33
C PHE A 59 -8.41 4.40 6.80
N GLU A 60 -7.65 3.53 7.46
CA GLU A 60 -8.16 2.26 7.99
C GLU A 60 -9.15 2.46 9.13
N THR A 61 -8.91 3.44 10.01
CA THR A 61 -9.83 3.80 11.10
C THR A 61 -11.17 4.30 10.54
N MET A 62 -11.14 5.13 9.52
CA MET A 62 -12.33 5.59 8.81
C MET A 62 -13.13 4.40 8.25
N LEU A 63 -12.46 3.49 7.53
CA LEU A 63 -13.11 2.29 6.97
C LEU A 63 -13.72 1.41 8.06
N GLN A 64 -13.02 1.24 9.19
CA GLN A 64 -13.52 0.50 10.34
C GLN A 64 -14.79 1.14 10.91
N LEU A 65 -14.77 2.45 11.16
CA LEU A 65 -15.90 3.17 11.74
C LEU A 65 -17.11 3.17 10.79
N VAL A 66 -16.91 3.43 9.51
CA VAL A 66 -17.97 3.31 8.49
C VAL A 66 -18.60 1.93 8.53
N LYS A 67 -17.82 0.87 8.71
CA LYS A 67 -18.32 -0.50 8.74
C LYS A 67 -19.03 -0.86 10.05
N THR A 68 -18.55 -0.36 11.18
CA THR A 68 -19.05 -0.76 12.52
C THR A 68 -20.11 0.17 13.07
N THR A 69 -20.03 1.46 12.77
CA THR A 69 -20.94 2.48 13.30
C THR A 69 -21.82 3.16 12.24
N GLY A 70 -21.58 2.85 10.96
CA GLY A 70 -22.34 3.45 9.85
C GLY A 70 -21.95 4.88 9.51
N GLY A 71 -20.79 5.36 9.97
CA GLY A 71 -20.37 6.73 9.67
C GLY A 71 -18.97 7.08 10.16
N TYR A 72 -18.50 8.24 9.72
CA TYR A 72 -17.21 8.82 10.12
C TYR A 72 -17.26 10.34 10.02
N ASN A 73 -16.80 11.04 11.08
CA ASN A 73 -16.74 12.51 11.15
C ASN A 73 -18.04 13.22 10.72
N GLY A 74 -19.19 12.71 11.20
CA GLY A 74 -20.51 13.29 10.91
C GLY A 74 -21.06 12.94 9.51
N VAL A 75 -20.36 12.14 8.73
CA VAL A 75 -20.83 11.61 7.45
C VAL A 75 -21.37 10.20 7.66
N GLU A 76 -22.65 10.02 7.48
CA GLU A 76 -23.29 8.70 7.50
C GLU A 76 -23.04 7.99 6.18
N TYR A 77 -22.59 6.75 6.26
CA TYR A 77 -22.36 5.90 5.10
C TYR A 77 -22.47 4.42 5.47
N ASN A 78 -23.36 3.73 4.81
CA ASN A 78 -23.47 2.27 4.94
C ASN A 78 -22.71 1.60 3.77
N ASN A 79 -21.60 0.94 4.09
CA ASN A 79 -20.85 0.14 3.13
C ASN A 79 -21.27 -1.33 3.23
N PRO A 80 -22.05 -1.88 2.27
CA PRO A 80 -22.45 -3.28 2.30
C PRO A 80 -21.31 -4.25 2.01
N GLY A 81 -20.24 -3.76 1.35
CA GLY A 81 -19.07 -4.55 0.97
C GLY A 81 -18.15 -4.90 2.15
N PRO A 82 -17.24 -5.87 1.98
CA PRO A 82 -16.21 -6.15 2.96
C PRO A 82 -15.17 -5.02 3.00
N ALA A 83 -14.55 -4.83 4.16
CA ALA A 83 -13.34 -4.02 4.31
C ALA A 83 -12.27 -4.89 4.97
N HIS A 84 -11.26 -5.27 4.20
CA HIS A 84 -10.14 -6.09 4.67
C HIS A 84 -9.03 -5.14 5.15
N LEU A 85 -9.13 -4.75 6.41
CA LEU A 85 -8.24 -3.75 7.01
C LEU A 85 -6.80 -4.24 7.12
N SER A 86 -5.86 -3.34 6.86
CA SER A 86 -4.44 -3.49 7.12
C SER A 86 -3.97 -2.73 8.37
N ALA A 87 -4.90 -2.33 9.23
CA ALA A 87 -4.62 -1.65 10.47
C ALA A 87 -3.63 -2.44 11.35
N GLY A 88 -2.57 -1.78 11.83
CA GLY A 88 -1.46 -2.40 12.56
C GLY A 88 -0.26 -2.78 11.69
N GLN A 89 -0.36 -2.68 10.36
CA GLN A 89 0.72 -3.01 9.41
C GLN A 89 1.40 -1.75 8.82
N GLU A 90 1.10 -0.57 9.30
CA GLU A 90 1.55 0.71 8.74
C GLU A 90 3.07 0.81 8.65
N ALA A 91 3.77 0.39 9.72
CA ALA A 91 5.24 0.45 9.76
C ALA A 91 5.89 -0.48 8.72
N ALA A 92 5.32 -1.67 8.52
CA ALA A 92 5.81 -2.61 7.51
C ALA A 92 5.58 -2.09 6.09
N ALA A 93 4.37 -1.59 5.82
CA ALA A 93 4.00 -1.05 4.51
C ALA A 93 4.85 0.19 4.13
N VAL A 94 4.94 1.17 5.04
CA VAL A 94 5.71 2.40 4.80
C VAL A 94 7.20 2.13 4.75
N GLY A 95 7.73 1.27 5.64
CA GLY A 95 9.14 0.88 5.64
C GLY A 95 9.57 0.20 4.34
N MET A 96 8.75 -0.68 3.81
CA MET A 96 8.99 -1.30 2.50
C MET A 96 8.92 -0.26 1.38
N ALA A 97 7.87 0.56 1.35
CA ALA A 97 7.67 1.56 0.29
C ALA A 97 8.76 2.63 0.28
N TYR A 98 9.34 2.97 1.45
CA TYR A 98 10.44 3.92 1.54
C TYR A 98 11.65 3.54 0.69
N MET A 99 11.92 2.24 0.57
CA MET A 99 13.04 1.70 -0.21
C MET A 99 12.75 1.56 -1.70
N LEU A 100 11.50 1.79 -2.13
CA LEU A 100 11.09 1.64 -3.52
C LEU A 100 11.27 2.94 -4.31
N ASP A 101 11.59 2.76 -5.60
CA ASP A 101 11.62 3.80 -6.62
C ASP A 101 10.26 3.89 -7.34
N ILE A 102 10.11 4.90 -8.21
CA ILE A 102 8.94 5.08 -9.06
C ILE A 102 8.75 3.94 -10.05
N ASN A 103 9.85 3.32 -10.48
CA ASN A 103 9.85 2.21 -11.43
C ASN A 103 9.70 0.83 -10.79
N ASP A 104 9.69 0.77 -9.47
CA ASP A 104 9.47 -0.49 -8.76
C ASP A 104 7.98 -0.80 -8.66
N PHE A 105 7.65 -2.10 -8.71
CA PHE A 105 6.28 -2.60 -8.69
C PHE A 105 5.98 -3.31 -7.38
N ILE A 106 4.73 -3.18 -6.93
CA ILE A 106 4.20 -4.01 -5.85
C ILE A 106 3.01 -4.82 -6.32
N PHE A 107 2.87 -6.00 -5.76
CA PHE A 107 1.70 -6.86 -5.87
C PHE A 107 1.22 -7.14 -4.45
N GLY A 108 0.13 -6.53 -4.06
CA GLY A 108 -0.38 -6.63 -2.70
C GLY A 108 -1.08 -7.95 -2.39
N SER A 109 -1.49 -8.09 -1.15
CA SER A 109 -2.34 -9.18 -0.65
C SER A 109 -3.81 -8.77 -0.62
N HIS A 110 -4.68 -9.62 -0.05
CA HIS A 110 -6.08 -9.28 0.20
C HIS A 110 -6.28 -8.14 1.22
N ARG A 111 -5.24 -7.80 2.01
CA ARG A 111 -5.20 -6.69 2.99
C ARG A 111 -4.20 -5.62 2.56
N SER A 112 -4.26 -5.20 1.31
CA SER A 112 -3.21 -4.37 0.71
C SER A 112 -3.45 -2.87 0.79
N HIS A 113 -4.47 -2.37 1.48
CA HIS A 113 -4.70 -0.92 1.58
C HIS A 113 -3.45 -0.16 2.03
N GLY A 114 -2.78 -0.64 3.11
CA GLY A 114 -1.55 -0.03 3.60
C GLY A 114 -0.43 -0.03 2.57
N GLU A 115 -0.23 -1.14 1.86
CA GLU A 115 0.80 -1.29 0.82
C GLU A 115 0.53 -0.35 -0.38
N ILE A 116 -0.74 -0.28 -0.82
CA ILE A 116 -1.19 0.57 -1.93
C ILE A 116 -0.97 2.05 -1.57
N LEU A 117 -1.42 2.45 -0.38
CA LEU A 117 -1.27 3.83 0.07
C LEU A 117 0.19 4.20 0.29
N ALA A 118 0.98 3.33 0.92
CA ALA A 118 2.42 3.57 1.13
C ALA A 118 3.18 3.74 -0.18
N LYS A 119 2.99 2.83 -1.16
CA LYS A 119 3.61 2.94 -2.49
C LYS A 119 3.12 4.17 -3.24
N GLY A 120 1.83 4.49 -3.15
CA GLY A 120 1.24 5.68 -3.77
C GLY A 120 1.81 6.98 -3.19
N LEU A 121 1.91 7.09 -1.87
CA LEU A 121 2.53 8.24 -1.19
C LEU A 121 4.01 8.39 -1.57
N ARG A 122 4.73 7.26 -1.68
CA ARG A 122 6.13 7.27 -2.14
C ARG A 122 6.25 7.72 -3.59
N ALA A 123 5.39 7.25 -4.48
CA ALA A 123 5.37 7.68 -5.88
C ALA A 123 5.10 9.18 -6.01
N ILE A 124 4.14 9.71 -5.25
CA ILE A 124 3.84 11.15 -5.21
C ILE A 124 5.06 11.95 -4.75
N GLU A 125 5.79 11.46 -3.76
CA GLU A 125 7.01 12.12 -3.28
C GLU A 125 8.09 12.22 -4.36
N LEU A 126 8.32 11.13 -5.09
CA LEU A 126 9.39 11.02 -6.08
C LEU A 126 9.10 11.69 -7.42
N LEU A 127 7.83 11.71 -7.86
CA LEU A 127 7.44 12.34 -9.11
C LEU A 127 7.63 13.86 -9.04
N ASP A 128 8.07 14.47 -10.12
CA ASP A 128 7.95 15.92 -10.30
C ASP A 128 6.49 16.34 -10.49
N ASP A 129 6.20 17.62 -10.22
CA ASP A 129 4.83 18.12 -10.25
C ASP A 129 4.17 17.97 -11.61
N LYS A 130 4.91 18.20 -12.70
CA LYS A 130 4.39 18.08 -14.07
C LYS A 130 4.00 16.64 -14.41
N SER A 131 4.84 15.69 -14.06
CA SER A 131 4.58 14.26 -14.28
C SER A 131 3.38 13.79 -13.43
N LEU A 132 3.29 14.24 -12.18
CA LEU A 132 2.19 13.93 -11.29
C LEU A 132 0.86 14.49 -11.81
N GLU A 133 0.85 15.75 -12.25
CA GLU A 133 -0.34 16.38 -12.85
C GLU A 133 -0.79 15.66 -14.12
N LYS A 134 0.17 15.28 -14.97
CA LYS A 134 -0.13 14.52 -16.18
C LYS A 134 -0.83 13.22 -15.84
N ILE A 135 -0.27 12.42 -14.93
CA ILE A 135 -0.87 11.14 -14.50
C ILE A 135 -2.28 11.35 -13.97
N MET A 136 -2.49 12.33 -13.09
CA MET A 136 -3.80 12.58 -12.48
C MET A 136 -4.85 13.02 -13.51
N ASN A 137 -4.47 13.85 -14.50
CA ASN A 137 -5.41 14.39 -15.49
C ASN A 137 -5.70 13.38 -16.62
N GLU A 138 -4.73 12.55 -17.01
CA GLU A 138 -4.92 11.55 -18.06
C GLU A 138 -5.64 10.30 -17.55
N PHE A 139 -5.54 10.00 -16.26
CA PHE A 139 -6.17 8.81 -15.69
C PHE A 139 -7.69 8.91 -15.72
N TRP A 140 -8.34 8.01 -16.46
CA TRP A 140 -9.80 8.01 -16.71
C TRP A 140 -10.33 9.38 -17.11
N ASP A 141 -9.62 10.08 -18.01
CA ASP A 141 -9.98 11.42 -18.50
C ASP A 141 -10.22 12.42 -17.34
N GLY A 142 -9.43 12.28 -16.28
CA GLY A 142 -9.48 13.12 -15.09
C GLY A 142 -10.65 12.84 -14.14
N ALA A 143 -11.46 11.81 -14.36
CA ALA A 143 -12.65 11.55 -13.55
C ALA A 143 -12.36 11.50 -12.04
N THR A 144 -11.30 10.81 -11.64
CA THR A 144 -10.89 10.71 -10.23
C THR A 144 -10.38 12.04 -9.68
N VAL A 145 -9.47 12.72 -10.40
CA VAL A 145 -8.86 13.97 -9.92
C VAL A 145 -9.87 15.11 -9.87
N ASN A 146 -10.85 15.12 -10.75
CA ASN A 146 -11.88 16.17 -10.76
C ASN A 146 -12.75 16.13 -9.50
N VAL A 147 -12.97 14.95 -8.91
CA VAL A 147 -13.64 14.85 -7.61
C VAL A 147 -12.70 15.32 -6.48
N ALA A 148 -11.43 14.89 -6.50
CA ALA A 148 -10.45 15.33 -5.51
C ALA A 148 -10.29 16.87 -5.50
N LYS A 149 -10.31 17.51 -6.67
CA LYS A 149 -10.26 18.98 -6.84
C LYS A 149 -11.44 19.72 -6.22
N LYS A 150 -12.66 19.14 -6.20
CA LYS A 150 -13.84 19.82 -5.62
C LYS A 150 -13.68 20.12 -4.13
N ALA A 151 -12.98 19.25 -3.40
CA ALA A 151 -12.71 19.44 -1.98
C ALA A 151 -11.35 20.13 -1.71
N PHE A 152 -10.57 20.40 -2.75
CA PHE A 152 -9.25 21.00 -2.64
C PHE A 152 -9.30 22.51 -2.84
N LYS A 153 -9.11 23.26 -1.76
CA LYS A 153 -9.20 24.73 -1.75
C LYS A 153 -7.85 25.43 -1.90
N GLY A 154 -6.97 24.87 -2.68
CA GLY A 154 -5.60 25.36 -2.86
C GLY A 154 -4.57 24.56 -2.08
N GLY A 155 -3.32 24.61 -2.55
CA GLY A 155 -2.19 23.84 -2.02
C GLY A 155 -1.22 23.47 -3.13
N THR A 156 -0.29 22.60 -2.81
CA THR A 156 0.70 22.09 -3.76
C THR A 156 0.16 20.94 -4.62
N THR A 157 0.80 20.69 -5.76
CA THR A 157 0.50 19.52 -6.60
C THR A 157 0.63 18.22 -5.82
N LYS A 158 1.59 18.13 -4.89
CA LYS A 158 1.76 16.95 -4.02
C LYS A 158 0.57 16.73 -3.09
N GLU A 159 0.04 17.78 -2.49
CA GLU A 159 -1.14 17.70 -1.63
C GLU A 159 -2.39 17.28 -2.42
N LEU A 160 -2.54 17.79 -3.65
CA LEU A 160 -3.59 17.30 -4.55
C LEU A 160 -3.37 15.82 -4.90
N GLY A 161 -2.14 15.41 -5.15
CA GLY A 161 -1.75 14.03 -5.41
C GLY A 161 -2.14 13.10 -4.26
N ILE A 162 -1.90 13.51 -3.03
CA ILE A 162 -2.32 12.74 -1.83
C ILE A 162 -3.85 12.61 -1.78
N ARG A 163 -4.59 13.68 -2.03
CA ARG A 163 -6.06 13.64 -2.07
C ARG A 163 -6.58 12.75 -3.19
N PHE A 164 -5.97 12.82 -4.37
CA PHE A 164 -6.27 11.95 -5.49
C PHE A 164 -6.06 10.47 -5.14
N LEU A 165 -4.93 10.14 -4.51
CA LEU A 165 -4.62 8.78 -4.08
C LEU A 165 -5.65 8.26 -3.07
N LEU A 166 -5.91 9.02 -2.00
CA LEU A 166 -6.84 8.62 -0.95
C LEU A 166 -8.27 8.51 -1.48
N TYR A 167 -8.70 9.48 -2.29
CA TYR A 167 -10.02 9.43 -2.90
C TYR A 167 -10.17 8.25 -3.87
N GLY A 168 -9.20 8.04 -4.76
CA GLY A 168 -9.25 6.96 -5.74
C GLY A 168 -9.31 5.58 -5.09
N ALA A 169 -8.50 5.37 -4.04
CA ALA A 169 -8.52 4.14 -3.25
C ALA A 169 -9.87 3.96 -2.50
N LEU A 170 -10.36 5.01 -1.84
CA LEU A 170 -11.62 4.96 -1.11
C LEU A 170 -12.81 4.71 -2.05
N ALA A 171 -12.86 5.42 -3.17
CA ALA A 171 -13.89 5.25 -4.19
C ALA A 171 -13.91 3.83 -4.75
N GLU A 172 -12.73 3.20 -4.88
CA GLU A 172 -12.63 1.81 -5.30
C GLU A 172 -13.20 0.85 -4.24
N VAL A 173 -12.79 1.03 -2.97
CA VAL A 173 -13.33 0.23 -1.85
C VAL A 173 -14.85 0.33 -1.78
N PHE A 174 -15.40 1.50 -2.07
CA PHE A 174 -16.85 1.78 -2.05
C PHE A 174 -17.55 1.51 -3.39
N ALA A 175 -16.90 0.80 -4.30
CA ALA A 175 -17.43 0.41 -5.60
C ALA A 175 -18.00 1.59 -6.43
N ARG A 176 -17.26 2.72 -6.42
CA ARG A 176 -17.64 3.92 -7.20
C ARG A 176 -16.89 3.93 -8.53
N THR A 177 -17.57 4.39 -9.58
CA THR A 177 -17.02 4.46 -10.94
C THR A 177 -15.84 5.42 -11.08
N THR A 178 -15.63 6.32 -10.12
CA THR A 178 -14.48 7.23 -10.05
C THR A 178 -13.30 6.67 -9.26
N GLY A 179 -13.39 5.42 -8.78
CA GLY A 179 -12.29 4.68 -8.19
C GLY A 179 -11.25 4.23 -9.22
N PHE A 180 -10.11 3.77 -8.76
CA PHE A 180 -8.98 3.42 -9.62
C PHE A 180 -9.29 2.32 -10.63
N ASN A 181 -10.18 1.40 -10.30
CA ASN A 181 -10.59 0.29 -11.17
C ASN A 181 -12.09 0.38 -11.50
N LYS A 182 -12.65 1.59 -11.52
CA LYS A 182 -14.07 1.89 -11.76
C LYS A 182 -15.02 1.19 -10.78
N GLY A 183 -14.55 0.92 -9.57
CA GLY A 183 -15.31 0.26 -8.51
C GLY A 183 -15.42 -1.27 -8.65
N LEU A 184 -14.71 -1.87 -9.59
CA LEU A 184 -14.77 -3.31 -9.85
C LEU A 184 -13.82 -4.12 -8.95
N GLY A 185 -12.79 -3.48 -8.38
CA GLY A 185 -11.81 -4.13 -7.51
C GLY A 185 -12.27 -4.24 -6.06
N GLY A 186 -13.03 -3.28 -5.58
CA GLY A 186 -13.45 -3.20 -4.18
C GLY A 186 -12.27 -3.16 -3.22
N SER A 187 -12.45 -3.70 -2.01
CA SER A 187 -11.43 -3.68 -0.94
C SER A 187 -10.20 -4.55 -1.22
N MET A 188 -10.33 -5.62 -1.99
CA MET A 188 -9.27 -6.63 -2.14
C MET A 188 -8.46 -6.51 -3.43
N HIS A 189 -8.93 -5.77 -4.43
CA HIS A 189 -8.33 -5.73 -5.76
C HIS A 189 -8.07 -4.31 -6.26
N THR A 190 -7.90 -3.36 -5.34
CA THR A 190 -7.50 -2.00 -5.70
C THR A 190 -6.08 -2.00 -6.22
N PHE A 191 -5.86 -1.42 -7.40
CA PHE A 191 -4.53 -1.21 -7.97
C PHE A 191 -4.47 0.10 -8.76
N PHE A 192 -3.26 0.61 -8.97
CA PHE A 192 -3.01 1.84 -9.73
C PHE A 192 -1.64 1.77 -10.41
N THR A 193 -1.63 1.21 -11.62
CA THR A 193 -0.39 0.91 -12.36
C THR A 193 0.50 2.13 -12.62
N PRO A 194 -0.02 3.37 -12.81
CA PRO A 194 0.84 4.53 -12.98
C PRO A 194 1.78 4.84 -11.79
N PHE A 195 1.45 4.32 -10.59
CA PHE A 195 2.32 4.43 -9.41
C PHE A 195 3.05 3.12 -9.08
N GLY A 196 3.09 2.16 -10.01
CA GLY A 196 3.71 0.85 -9.79
C GLY A 196 2.91 -0.09 -8.88
N ILE A 197 1.63 0.18 -8.67
CA ILE A 197 0.73 -0.66 -7.88
C ILE A 197 -0.03 -1.56 -8.84
N TYR A 198 0.35 -2.84 -8.89
CA TYR A 198 -0.21 -3.82 -9.83
C TYR A 198 -1.33 -4.66 -9.18
N PRO A 199 -2.16 -5.34 -10.00
CA PRO A 199 -3.22 -6.17 -9.50
C PRO A 199 -2.72 -7.19 -8.48
N ASN A 200 -3.36 -7.24 -7.33
CA ASN A 200 -3.02 -8.11 -6.22
C ASN A 200 -3.75 -9.46 -6.30
N ASN A 201 -3.28 -10.42 -5.50
CA ASN A 201 -3.91 -11.72 -5.35
C ASN A 201 -4.67 -11.79 -4.02
N ALA A 202 -6.00 -11.92 -4.09
CA ALA A 202 -6.84 -12.05 -2.91
C ALA A 202 -6.79 -13.42 -2.22
N ILE A 203 -6.15 -14.41 -2.83
CA ILE A 203 -5.98 -15.74 -2.22
C ILE A 203 -4.98 -15.63 -1.08
N VAL A 204 -5.42 -15.90 0.14
CA VAL A 204 -4.57 -15.87 1.34
C VAL A 204 -3.41 -16.85 1.19
N GLY A 205 -2.17 -16.36 1.30
CA GLY A 205 -0.95 -17.12 1.04
C GLY A 205 -0.58 -17.28 -0.44
N GLY A 206 -1.43 -16.88 -1.38
CA GLY A 206 -1.16 -16.96 -2.82
C GLY A 206 -0.07 -15.98 -3.30
N SER A 207 -0.02 -14.80 -2.73
CA SER A 207 0.97 -13.77 -3.08
C SER A 207 2.42 -14.17 -2.77
N GLY A 208 2.66 -15.03 -1.78
CA GLY A 208 4.00 -15.55 -1.48
C GLY A 208 4.61 -16.42 -2.60
N ARG A 209 3.78 -16.97 -3.49
CA ARG A 209 4.21 -17.76 -4.65
C ARG A 209 4.28 -16.93 -5.96
N ALA A 210 3.56 -15.82 -6.01
CA ALA A 210 3.38 -15.04 -7.23
C ALA A 210 4.39 -13.88 -7.38
N GLN A 211 5.29 -13.68 -6.44
CA GLN A 211 6.36 -12.68 -6.56
C GLN A 211 7.62 -13.31 -7.19
N PRO A 212 7.76 -13.34 -8.52
CA PRO A 212 9.08 -13.40 -9.08
C PRO A 212 9.78 -12.09 -8.69
N SER A 213 10.91 -12.19 -8.01
CA SER A 213 11.81 -11.07 -7.86
C SER A 213 12.32 -10.68 -9.25
N ILE A 214 11.58 -9.86 -9.95
CA ILE A 214 12.05 -9.24 -11.20
C ILE A 214 13.01 -8.14 -10.77
N ARG A 215 14.27 -8.52 -10.56
CA ARG A 215 15.39 -7.59 -10.65
C ARG A 215 15.72 -7.46 -12.12
N LYS A 216 15.57 -6.27 -12.68
CA LYS A 216 16.31 -5.89 -13.88
C LYS A 216 17.76 -5.65 -13.51
#